data_1189119b9bc7651326e0bf3c6b677a98
#
_entry.id   1189119b9bc7651326e0bf3c6b677a98
#
_cell.length_a   1.000
_cell.length_b   1.000
_cell.length_c   1.000
_cell.angle_alpha   90.00
_cell.angle_beta   90.00
_cell.angle_gamma   90.00
#
_symmetry.space_group_name_H-M   'P 1'
#
loop_
_entity.id
_entity.type
_entity.pdbx_description
1 polymer ?
#
loop_
_entity_poly.entity_id
_entity_poly.type
_entity_poly.pdbx_seq_one_letter_code
_entity_poly.pdbx_strand_id
1 'polypeptide(L)'
;MPELPEVTVISEDVRALALDKKVVRAGILRDDVSNAGVVGFPERLVGKTLRDTGRRGKVIVLDFGDVVGLVHLVISGRVLRLPGWREPDKIHTAVIEFEGGPVLAFTRLWLGYFDLYEPGTEGSHPLISRLGPDPFSEDFTPEYLRSVFERKAAIKGLLLDQSVVAGLGNIYVDEVLFAAHGLIADRLSGWNVDRLQGLALRADVGATACDAGLLNLRPTNGTRLAGVGEDL
;
A
#
# COMPACT_ATOMS: atom_id res chain seq x y z
N MET A 1 5.92 -7.19 -4.46
CA MET A 1 5.74 -6.04 -3.52
C MET A 1 4.47 -5.34 -3.96
N PRO A 2 3.53 -5.12 -3.08
CA PRO A 2 2.36 -4.29 -3.43
C PRO A 2 2.82 -2.90 -3.89
N GLU A 3 2.34 -2.48 -5.04
CA GLU A 3 2.58 -1.15 -5.60
C GLU A 3 1.31 -0.30 -5.47
N LEU A 4 1.22 0.82 -6.11
CA LEU A 4 0.12 1.77 -5.98
C LEU A 4 -1.27 1.12 -6.15
N PRO A 5 -1.57 0.32 -7.20
CA PRO A 5 -2.90 -0.27 -7.36
C PRO A 5 -3.26 -1.26 -6.26
N GLU A 6 -2.34 -2.19 -5.90
CA GLU A 6 -2.61 -3.16 -4.85
C GLU A 6 -2.78 -2.49 -3.49
N VAL A 7 -1.97 -1.46 -3.18
CA VAL A 7 -2.11 -0.73 -1.91
C VAL A 7 -3.43 0.04 -1.86
N THR A 8 -3.90 0.59 -2.98
CA THR A 8 -5.21 1.24 -3.06
C THR A 8 -6.32 0.25 -2.75
N VAL A 9 -6.35 -0.90 -3.44
CA VAL A 9 -7.37 -1.94 -3.23
C VAL A 9 -7.33 -2.48 -1.79
N ILE A 10 -6.14 -2.77 -1.26
CA ILE A 10 -6.00 -3.24 0.14
C ILE A 10 -6.56 -2.21 1.13
N SER A 11 -6.29 -0.92 0.90
CA SER A 11 -6.80 0.17 1.73
C SER A 11 -8.34 0.24 1.68
N GLU A 12 -8.93 0.14 0.50
CA GLU A 12 -10.38 0.12 0.30
C GLU A 12 -11.04 -1.12 0.94
N ASP A 13 -10.42 -2.28 0.82
CA ASP A 13 -10.89 -3.52 1.45
C ASP A 13 -10.86 -3.44 2.97
N VAL A 14 -9.78 -2.88 3.56
CA VAL A 14 -9.72 -2.62 5.01
C VAL A 14 -10.83 -1.66 5.42
N ARG A 15 -11.06 -0.60 4.65
CA ARG A 15 -12.16 0.34 4.87
C ARG A 15 -13.52 -0.38 4.87
N ALA A 16 -13.80 -1.14 3.85
CA ALA A 16 -15.07 -1.87 3.71
C ALA A 16 -15.33 -2.86 4.87
N LEU A 17 -14.27 -3.44 5.43
CA LEU A 17 -14.37 -4.42 6.51
C LEU A 17 -14.46 -3.80 7.91
N ALA A 18 -13.73 -2.70 8.16
CA ALA A 18 -13.43 -2.23 9.50
C ALA A 18 -13.78 -0.75 9.76
N LEU A 19 -14.29 -0.01 8.78
CA LEU A 19 -14.72 1.38 8.98
C LEU A 19 -15.72 1.47 10.12
N ASP A 20 -15.55 2.48 10.96
CA ASP A 20 -16.35 2.78 12.17
C ASP A 20 -16.35 1.68 13.24
N LYS A 21 -15.47 0.68 13.11
CA LYS A 21 -15.32 -0.37 14.12
C LYS A 21 -14.22 -0.04 15.11
N LYS A 22 -14.48 -0.37 16.37
CA LYS A 22 -13.57 -0.17 17.48
C LYS A 22 -12.56 -1.31 17.55
N VAL A 23 -11.30 -1.01 17.78
CA VAL A 23 -10.26 -1.99 18.07
C VAL A 23 -10.48 -2.56 19.47
N VAL A 24 -10.69 -3.87 19.57
CA VAL A 24 -10.88 -4.58 20.85
C VAL A 24 -9.61 -5.29 21.30
N ARG A 25 -8.75 -5.66 20.36
CA ARG A 25 -7.44 -6.26 20.63
C ARG A 25 -6.46 -5.91 19.53
N ALA A 26 -5.21 -5.67 19.90
CA ALA A 26 -4.11 -5.45 18.97
C ALA A 26 -2.84 -6.10 19.50
N GLY A 27 -1.95 -6.50 18.63
CA GLY A 27 -0.65 -7.02 18.99
C GLY A 27 0.33 -6.95 17.82
N ILE A 28 1.61 -6.86 18.15
CA ILE A 28 2.72 -6.88 17.19
C ILE A 28 3.84 -7.77 17.74
N LEU A 29 4.55 -8.46 16.85
CA LEU A 29 5.51 -9.49 17.24
C LEU A 29 6.82 -8.93 17.81
N ARG A 30 7.32 -7.81 17.25
CA ARG A 30 8.68 -7.31 17.50
C ARG A 30 8.70 -5.79 17.58
N ASP A 31 9.60 -5.27 18.42
CA ASP A 31 9.77 -3.82 18.60
C ASP A 31 10.28 -3.10 17.34
N ASP A 32 11.07 -3.77 16.51
CA ASP A 32 11.63 -3.18 15.30
C ASP A 32 10.65 -3.07 14.12
N VAL A 33 9.43 -3.57 14.27
CA VAL A 33 8.35 -3.46 13.27
C VAL A 33 7.45 -2.26 13.52
N SER A 34 7.50 -1.67 14.72
CA SER A 34 6.72 -0.49 15.06
C SER A 34 7.51 0.45 15.95
N ASN A 35 7.40 1.75 15.67
CA ASN A 35 7.92 2.81 16.55
C ASN A 35 7.28 2.83 17.94
N ALA A 36 6.13 2.18 18.11
CA ALA A 36 5.45 2.03 19.40
C ALA A 36 5.96 0.83 20.21
N GLY A 37 6.67 -0.10 19.59
CA GLY A 37 7.12 -1.34 20.20
C GLY A 37 5.99 -2.32 20.54
N VAL A 38 6.36 -3.48 21.08
CA VAL A 38 5.41 -4.58 21.37
C VAL A 38 4.38 -4.17 22.45
N VAL A 39 4.80 -3.38 23.44
CA VAL A 39 3.93 -2.93 24.53
C VAL A 39 3.06 -1.75 24.08
N GLY A 40 3.65 -0.73 23.50
CA GLY A 40 2.94 0.50 23.14
C GLY A 40 1.99 0.33 21.95
N PHE A 41 2.19 -0.66 21.09
CA PHE A 41 1.31 -0.88 19.94
C PHE A 41 -0.14 -1.17 20.37
N PRO A 42 -0.44 -2.17 21.21
CA PRO A 42 -1.79 -2.37 21.71
C PRO A 42 -2.30 -1.22 22.58
N GLU A 43 -1.45 -0.64 23.44
CA GLU A 43 -1.85 0.47 24.33
C GLU A 43 -2.37 1.68 23.54
N ARG A 44 -1.79 1.97 22.39
CA ARG A 44 -2.20 3.09 21.54
C ARG A 44 -3.41 2.78 20.66
N LEU A 45 -3.66 1.52 20.30
CA LEU A 45 -4.73 1.14 19.36
C LEU A 45 -5.99 0.63 20.01
N VAL A 46 -5.90 -0.11 21.13
CA VAL A 46 -7.09 -0.68 21.79
C VAL A 46 -8.02 0.44 22.25
N GLY A 47 -9.30 0.28 21.93
CA GLY A 47 -10.32 1.29 22.21
C GLY A 47 -10.49 2.37 21.15
N LYS A 48 -9.57 2.48 20.17
CA LYS A 48 -9.69 3.41 19.05
C LYS A 48 -10.64 2.88 17.98
N THR A 49 -11.26 3.79 17.23
CA THR A 49 -12.19 3.45 16.14
C THR A 49 -11.54 3.81 14.82
N LEU A 50 -11.53 2.90 13.86
CA LEU A 50 -11.05 3.19 12.50
C LEU A 50 -12.01 4.17 11.82
N ARG A 51 -11.55 5.37 11.53
CA ARG A 51 -12.31 6.48 10.95
C ARG A 51 -12.19 6.57 9.46
N ASP A 52 -11.01 6.26 8.94
CA ASP A 52 -10.73 6.27 7.51
C ASP A 52 -9.54 5.39 7.17
N THR A 53 -9.39 5.09 5.89
CA THR A 53 -8.22 4.43 5.33
C THR A 53 -7.83 5.12 4.03
N GLY A 54 -6.54 5.11 3.75
CA GLY A 54 -6.00 5.68 2.53
C GLY A 54 -4.61 5.16 2.24
N ARG A 55 -3.91 5.86 1.37
CA ARG A 55 -2.51 5.56 1.10
C ARG A 55 -1.68 6.82 0.85
N ARG A 56 -0.37 6.66 1.00
CA ARG A 56 0.66 7.61 0.55
C ARG A 56 1.72 6.80 -0.18
N GLY A 57 1.80 6.94 -1.51
CA GLY A 57 2.63 6.06 -2.33
C GLY A 57 2.28 4.58 -2.10
N LYS A 58 3.23 3.79 -1.57
CA LYS A 58 3.05 2.36 -1.25
C LYS A 58 2.77 2.08 0.23
N VAL A 59 2.46 3.09 1.01
CA VAL A 59 2.16 3.00 2.45
C VAL A 59 0.66 3.10 2.64
N ILE A 60 0.05 2.12 3.32
CA ILE A 60 -1.33 2.16 3.77
C ILE A 60 -1.41 3.11 4.96
N VAL A 61 -2.41 3.97 4.97
CA VAL A 61 -2.71 4.90 6.06
C VAL A 61 -4.00 4.45 6.72
N LEU A 62 -3.99 4.25 8.03
CA LEU A 62 -5.13 3.88 8.85
C LEU A 62 -5.38 4.99 9.85
N ASP A 63 -6.46 5.72 9.69
CA ASP A 63 -6.85 6.82 10.58
C ASP A 63 -7.78 6.32 11.68
N PHE A 64 -7.33 6.40 12.92
CA PHE A 64 -8.11 6.07 14.11
C PHE A 64 -8.59 7.32 14.88
N GLY A 65 -8.48 8.50 14.28
CA GLY A 65 -8.87 9.79 14.85
C GLY A 65 -7.73 10.47 15.59
N ASP A 66 -7.30 9.95 16.71
CA ASP A 66 -6.17 10.47 17.50
C ASP A 66 -4.86 9.67 17.33
N VAL A 67 -4.89 8.64 16.50
CA VAL A 67 -3.73 7.85 16.10
C VAL A 67 -3.80 7.57 14.60
N VAL A 68 -2.70 7.73 13.89
CA VAL A 68 -2.55 7.36 12.48
C VAL A 68 -1.57 6.20 12.37
N GLY A 69 -2.03 5.08 11.81
CA GLY A 69 -1.20 3.92 11.49
C GLY A 69 -0.62 4.02 10.09
N LEU A 70 0.68 3.83 9.94
CA LEU A 70 1.38 3.73 8.67
C LEU A 70 1.87 2.30 8.47
N VAL A 71 1.39 1.62 7.41
CA VAL A 71 1.77 0.24 7.13
C VAL A 71 2.48 0.14 5.78
N HIS A 72 3.70 -0.36 5.78
CA HIS A 72 4.46 -0.64 4.56
C HIS A 72 4.73 -2.15 4.43
N LEU A 73 4.10 -2.77 3.43
CA LEU A 73 4.10 -4.23 3.26
C LEU A 73 5.40 -4.77 2.62
N VAL A 74 6.15 -3.94 1.93
CA VAL A 74 7.39 -4.30 1.21
C VAL A 74 7.21 -5.51 0.28
N ILE A 75 8.13 -6.47 0.26
CA ILE A 75 8.18 -7.52 -0.78
C ILE A 75 7.16 -8.63 -0.55
N SER A 76 6.95 -9.07 0.69
CA SER A 76 6.16 -10.26 1.01
C SER A 76 4.99 -10.02 1.96
N GLY A 77 4.85 -8.78 2.45
CA GLY A 77 3.76 -8.43 3.36
C GLY A 77 2.39 -8.50 2.67
N ARG A 78 1.40 -8.90 3.44
CA ARG A 78 0.00 -8.97 3.02
C ARG A 78 -0.91 -8.57 4.17
N VAL A 79 -2.12 -8.14 3.85
CA VAL A 79 -3.20 -8.01 4.82
C VAL A 79 -4.15 -9.18 4.62
N LEU A 80 -4.40 -9.94 5.69
CA LEU A 80 -5.28 -11.10 5.66
C LEU A 80 -6.43 -10.92 6.64
N ARG A 81 -7.62 -11.33 6.24
CA ARG A 81 -8.73 -11.51 7.18
C ARG A 81 -8.63 -12.91 7.80
N LEU A 82 -8.57 -12.96 9.12
CA LEU A 82 -8.54 -14.22 9.88
C LEU A 82 -9.95 -14.60 10.38
N PRO A 83 -10.22 -15.89 10.63
CA PRO A 83 -11.50 -16.35 11.17
C PRO A 83 -11.68 -15.96 12.66
N GLY A 84 -10.62 -15.61 13.35
CA GLY A 84 -10.62 -15.21 14.76
C GLY A 84 -9.25 -14.73 15.20
N TRP A 85 -9.17 -14.24 16.44
CA TRP A 85 -7.92 -13.77 17.03
C TRP A 85 -6.85 -14.88 17.05
N ARG A 86 -5.63 -14.47 16.80
CA ARG A 86 -4.42 -15.22 17.10
C ARG A 86 -3.31 -14.28 17.55
N GLU A 87 -2.44 -14.77 18.40
CA GLU A 87 -1.27 -14.01 18.82
C GLU A 87 -0.33 -13.75 17.62
N PRO A 88 0.31 -12.58 17.58
CA PRO A 88 1.32 -12.29 16.57
C PRO A 88 2.43 -13.36 16.54
N ASP A 89 2.81 -13.76 15.34
CA ASP A 89 3.86 -14.75 15.09
C ASP A 89 4.75 -14.32 13.91
N LYS A 90 5.74 -15.16 13.53
CA LYS A 90 6.64 -14.85 12.40
C LYS A 90 5.92 -14.65 11.06
N ILE A 91 4.71 -15.18 10.90
CA ILE A 91 3.89 -15.00 9.69
C ILE A 91 2.96 -13.83 9.87
N HIS A 92 2.18 -13.80 10.96
CA HIS A 92 1.19 -12.78 11.30
C HIS A 92 1.87 -11.74 12.21
N THR A 93 2.65 -10.86 11.62
CA THR A 93 3.56 -9.96 12.36
C THR A 93 2.82 -8.94 13.22
N ALA A 94 1.69 -8.41 12.73
CA ALA A 94 0.77 -7.60 13.52
C ALA A 94 -0.65 -8.10 13.33
N VAL A 95 -1.47 -8.06 14.37
CA VAL A 95 -2.87 -8.52 14.35
C VAL A 95 -3.73 -7.49 15.05
N ILE A 96 -4.86 -7.15 14.44
CA ILE A 96 -5.87 -6.23 15.00
C ILE A 96 -7.23 -6.91 14.92
N GLU A 97 -7.93 -6.96 16.03
CA GLU A 97 -9.31 -7.43 16.14
C GLU A 97 -10.25 -6.23 16.36
N PHE A 98 -11.30 -6.17 15.57
CA PHE A 98 -12.32 -5.13 15.64
C PHE A 98 -13.61 -5.67 16.26
N GLU A 99 -14.34 -4.81 16.97
CA GLU A 99 -15.60 -5.11 17.64
C GLU A 99 -16.65 -5.65 16.67
N GLY A 100 -17.21 -6.83 16.99
CA GLY A 100 -18.22 -7.50 16.16
C GLY A 100 -17.79 -7.75 14.72
N GLY A 101 -16.49 -7.72 14.43
CA GLY A 101 -16.04 -7.67 13.07
C GLY A 101 -14.76 -8.46 12.76
N PRO A 102 -14.02 -8.03 11.73
CA PRO A 102 -12.89 -8.78 11.26
C PRO A 102 -11.73 -8.80 12.24
N VAL A 103 -10.96 -9.87 12.18
CA VAL A 103 -9.57 -9.89 12.65
C VAL A 103 -8.67 -9.70 11.42
N LEU A 104 -7.86 -8.66 11.42
CA LEU A 104 -6.92 -8.36 10.34
C LEU A 104 -5.49 -8.68 10.77
N ALA A 105 -4.78 -9.46 9.96
CA ALA A 105 -3.38 -9.74 10.17
C ALA A 105 -2.53 -9.09 9.08
N PHE A 106 -1.52 -8.35 9.50
CA PHE A 106 -0.48 -7.80 8.65
C PHE A 106 0.72 -8.76 8.69
N THR A 107 0.96 -9.43 7.57
CA THR A 107 1.85 -10.59 7.55
C THR A 107 3.24 -10.25 7.03
N ARG A 108 4.27 -10.98 7.53
CA ARG A 108 5.64 -10.95 7.00
C ARG A 108 6.25 -9.55 6.86
N LEU A 109 6.02 -8.68 7.83
CA LEU A 109 6.61 -7.34 7.86
C LEU A 109 8.11 -7.38 8.23
N TRP A 110 8.89 -8.25 7.55
CA TRP A 110 10.31 -8.46 7.90
C TRP A 110 11.20 -7.27 7.55
N LEU A 111 10.88 -6.59 6.47
CA LEU A 111 11.51 -5.34 6.02
C LEU A 111 10.50 -4.19 6.00
N GLY A 112 9.27 -4.47 6.39
CA GLY A 112 8.18 -3.52 6.49
C GLY A 112 7.99 -3.03 7.91
N TYR A 113 7.00 -2.18 8.08
CA TYR A 113 6.66 -1.61 9.38
C TYR A 113 5.16 -1.38 9.53
N PHE A 114 4.74 -1.23 10.78
CA PHE A 114 3.45 -0.70 11.17
C PHE A 114 3.67 0.34 12.28
N ASP A 115 3.94 1.56 11.86
CA ASP A 115 4.23 2.67 12.76
C ASP A 115 2.98 3.45 13.15
N LEU A 116 2.98 4.03 14.34
CA LEU A 116 1.89 4.81 14.90
C LEU A 116 2.32 6.25 15.15
N TYR A 117 1.54 7.20 14.64
CA TYR A 117 1.79 8.64 14.72
C TYR A 117 0.61 9.37 15.35
N GLU A 118 0.86 10.57 15.84
CA GLU A 118 -0.20 11.53 16.15
C GLU A 118 -0.69 12.16 14.84
N PRO A 119 -1.99 12.47 14.71
CA PRO A 119 -2.53 13.11 13.51
C PRO A 119 -1.76 14.37 13.12
N GLY A 120 -1.39 14.47 11.86
CA GLY A 120 -0.61 15.57 11.30
C GLY A 120 0.92 15.44 11.48
N THR A 121 1.41 14.45 12.23
CA THR A 121 2.86 14.19 12.38
C THR A 121 3.37 13.05 11.50
N GLU A 122 2.50 12.26 10.91
CA GLU A 122 2.82 11.13 10.03
C GLU A 122 3.63 11.53 8.79
N GLY A 123 3.50 12.78 8.37
CA GLY A 123 4.32 13.38 7.30
C GLY A 123 5.82 13.44 7.63
N SER A 124 6.20 13.36 8.90
CA SER A 124 7.60 13.32 9.34
C SER A 124 8.27 11.96 9.11
N HIS A 125 7.48 10.90 8.83
CA HIS A 125 8.03 9.58 8.54
C HIS A 125 9.00 9.64 7.35
N PRO A 126 10.23 9.07 7.44
CA PRO A 126 11.29 9.24 6.42
C PRO A 126 10.90 8.84 5.01
N LEU A 127 10.00 7.86 4.85
CA LEU A 127 9.50 7.48 3.53
C LEU A 127 8.41 8.43 3.04
N ILE A 128 7.54 8.93 3.92
CA ILE A 128 6.44 9.83 3.54
C ILE A 128 6.98 11.22 3.18
N SER A 129 7.90 11.76 3.98
CA SER A 129 8.46 13.11 3.81
C SER A 129 9.21 13.32 2.49
N ARG A 130 9.61 12.26 1.82
CA ARG A 130 10.39 12.29 0.57
C ARG A 130 9.57 11.92 -0.66
N LEU A 131 8.28 11.61 -0.51
CA LEU A 131 7.46 11.22 -1.65
C LEU A 131 7.23 12.39 -2.59
N GLY A 132 7.43 12.14 -3.88
CA GLY A 132 7.00 13.02 -4.95
C GLY A 132 5.49 12.99 -5.15
N PRO A 133 4.98 13.64 -6.21
CA PRO A 133 3.57 13.63 -6.55
C PRO A 133 3.02 12.21 -6.71
N ASP A 134 1.81 12.02 -6.20
CA ASP A 134 1.03 10.82 -6.47
C ASP A 134 0.46 10.91 -7.90
N PRO A 135 0.44 9.82 -8.68
CA PRO A 135 -0.14 9.84 -10.03
C PRO A 135 -1.59 10.32 -10.12
N PHE A 136 -2.33 10.23 -9.02
CA PHE A 136 -3.73 10.72 -8.95
C PHE A 136 -3.85 12.16 -8.40
N SER A 137 -2.74 12.80 -8.04
CA SER A 137 -2.77 14.19 -7.57
C SER A 137 -2.80 15.19 -8.73
N GLU A 138 -3.32 16.38 -8.45
CA GLU A 138 -3.33 17.50 -9.41
C GLU A 138 -1.92 17.97 -9.76
N ASP A 139 -0.92 17.70 -8.92
CA ASP A 139 0.49 18.03 -9.15
C ASP A 139 1.17 17.11 -10.18
N PHE A 140 0.57 15.96 -10.48
CA PHE A 140 1.13 15.01 -11.46
C PHE A 140 0.69 15.38 -12.89
N THR A 141 1.30 16.42 -13.44
CA THR A 141 0.97 16.96 -14.76
C THR A 141 1.95 16.55 -15.85
N PRO A 142 1.60 16.66 -17.15
CA PRO A 142 2.54 16.48 -18.26
C PRO A 142 3.76 17.41 -18.16
N GLU A 143 3.55 18.65 -17.70
CA GLU A 143 4.61 19.65 -17.51
C GLU A 143 5.59 19.20 -16.43
N TYR A 144 5.06 18.67 -15.32
CA TYR A 144 5.88 18.07 -14.28
C TYR A 144 6.76 16.95 -14.84
N LEU A 145 6.16 15.99 -15.57
CA LEU A 145 6.91 14.89 -16.17
C LEU A 145 7.95 15.36 -17.19
N ARG A 146 7.66 16.37 -18.02
CA ARG A 146 8.64 16.95 -18.93
C ARG A 146 9.84 17.49 -18.16
N SER A 147 9.64 18.22 -17.07
CA SER A 147 10.71 18.75 -16.24
C SER A 147 11.56 17.65 -15.60
N VAL A 148 10.92 16.54 -15.19
CA VAL A 148 11.63 15.37 -14.68
C VAL A 148 12.50 14.73 -15.73
N PHE A 149 11.99 14.61 -16.97
CA PHE A 149 12.70 13.95 -18.07
C PHE A 149 13.84 14.77 -18.68
N GLU A 150 13.98 16.04 -18.34
CA GLU A 150 15.17 16.84 -18.65
C GLU A 150 16.41 16.38 -17.86
N ARG A 151 16.22 15.60 -16.80
CA ARG A 151 17.32 15.04 -15.99
C ARG A 151 18.08 14.00 -16.81
N LYS A 152 19.43 14.03 -16.71
CA LYS A 152 20.31 13.06 -17.38
C LYS A 152 20.31 11.70 -16.67
N ALA A 153 19.18 10.99 -16.69
CA ALA A 153 19.02 9.68 -16.06
C ALA A 153 18.16 8.77 -16.96
N ALA A 154 18.25 7.46 -16.74
CA ALA A 154 17.38 6.50 -17.42
C ALA A 154 15.92 6.70 -16.94
N ILE A 155 14.98 6.74 -17.88
CA ILE A 155 13.56 7.00 -17.61
C ILE A 155 12.97 6.01 -16.59
N LYS A 156 13.31 4.73 -16.70
CA LYS A 156 12.88 3.70 -15.74
C LYS A 156 13.35 4.05 -14.33
N GLY A 157 14.59 4.49 -14.18
CA GLY A 157 15.14 4.91 -12.87
C GLY A 157 14.41 6.11 -12.29
N LEU A 158 14.07 7.11 -13.12
CA LEU A 158 13.28 8.27 -12.71
C LEU A 158 11.88 7.88 -12.24
N LEU A 159 11.18 7.00 -12.97
CA LEU A 159 9.84 6.56 -12.62
C LEU A 159 9.80 5.62 -11.40
N LEU A 160 10.91 4.93 -11.10
CA LEU A 160 11.04 4.10 -9.89
C LEU A 160 11.39 4.91 -8.64
N ASP A 161 11.94 6.11 -8.81
CA ASP A 161 12.30 6.99 -7.69
C ASP A 161 11.02 7.55 -7.04
N GLN A 162 10.75 7.10 -5.82
CA GLN A 162 9.55 7.50 -5.07
C GLN A 162 9.52 9.01 -4.76
N SER A 163 10.65 9.70 -4.84
CA SER A 163 10.71 11.16 -4.72
C SER A 163 10.33 11.88 -6.00
N VAL A 164 10.23 11.16 -7.12
CA VAL A 164 9.80 11.66 -8.42
C VAL A 164 8.35 11.29 -8.68
N VAL A 165 7.98 10.00 -8.52
CA VAL A 165 6.60 9.53 -8.66
C VAL A 165 6.30 8.56 -7.54
N ALA A 166 5.39 8.93 -6.65
CA ALA A 166 5.03 8.09 -5.53
C ALA A 166 4.17 6.90 -5.96
N GLY A 167 4.50 5.71 -5.48
CA GLY A 167 3.65 4.52 -5.60
C GLY A 167 3.99 3.58 -6.75
N LEU A 168 4.68 4.02 -7.80
CA LEU A 168 5.10 3.14 -8.88
C LEU A 168 6.28 2.25 -8.47
N GLY A 169 6.28 1.02 -8.95
CA GLY A 169 7.37 0.07 -8.77
C GLY A 169 7.71 -0.63 -10.09
N ASN A 170 8.49 -1.70 -10.02
CA ASN A 170 9.02 -2.35 -11.22
C ASN A 170 7.93 -2.85 -12.18
N ILE A 171 6.83 -3.41 -11.65
CA ILE A 171 5.78 -3.99 -12.49
C ILE A 171 5.09 -2.87 -13.28
N TYR A 172 4.56 -1.86 -12.57
CA TYR A 172 3.79 -0.81 -13.25
C TYR A 172 4.66 0.15 -14.07
N VAL A 173 5.92 0.36 -13.68
CA VAL A 173 6.85 1.12 -14.53
C VAL A 173 7.11 0.39 -15.84
N ASP A 174 7.33 -0.92 -15.82
CA ASP A 174 7.54 -1.70 -17.06
C ASP A 174 6.28 -1.72 -17.94
N GLU A 175 5.08 -1.89 -17.35
CA GLU A 175 3.81 -1.83 -18.08
C GLU A 175 3.56 -0.45 -18.71
N VAL A 176 3.80 0.62 -17.95
CA VAL A 176 3.64 2.00 -18.43
C VAL A 176 4.60 2.28 -19.58
N LEU A 177 5.87 1.90 -19.45
CA LEU A 177 6.88 2.09 -20.47
C LEU A 177 6.57 1.26 -21.73
N PHE A 178 6.17 0.01 -21.55
CA PHE A 178 5.77 -0.85 -22.67
C PHE A 178 4.56 -0.28 -23.41
N ALA A 179 3.53 0.13 -22.68
CA ALA A 179 2.31 0.68 -23.28
C ALA A 179 2.55 2.04 -23.96
N ALA A 180 3.52 2.83 -23.48
CA ALA A 180 3.87 4.12 -24.09
C ALA A 180 4.63 3.96 -25.42
N HIS A 181 5.49 2.96 -25.55
CA HIS A 181 6.34 2.76 -26.74
C HIS A 181 6.44 1.33 -27.27
N GLY A 182 5.86 0.35 -26.58
CA GLY A 182 6.01 -1.06 -26.93
C GLY A 182 7.40 -1.65 -26.64
N LEU A 183 8.28 -0.89 -25.99
CA LEU A 183 9.65 -1.30 -25.63
C LEU A 183 10.09 -0.61 -24.34
N ILE A 184 10.88 -1.31 -23.54
CA ILE A 184 11.60 -0.71 -22.40
C ILE A 184 12.81 0.01 -23.00
N ALA A 185 12.73 1.34 -23.16
CA ALA A 185 13.77 2.11 -23.84
C ALA A 185 14.65 2.88 -22.85
N ASP A 186 15.96 2.83 -23.08
CA ASP A 186 16.97 3.50 -22.26
C ASP A 186 17.07 5.02 -22.50
N ARG A 187 16.41 5.57 -23.51
CA ARG A 187 16.55 6.98 -23.91
C ARG A 187 15.23 7.70 -24.20
N LEU A 188 15.18 8.95 -23.79
CA LEU A 188 14.00 9.84 -23.80
C LEU A 188 13.55 10.37 -25.18
N SER A 189 14.29 10.15 -26.26
CA SER A 189 13.92 10.69 -27.56
C SER A 189 12.70 10.00 -28.14
N GLY A 190 11.59 10.72 -28.23
CA GLY A 190 10.36 10.24 -28.85
C GLY A 190 9.24 9.81 -27.90
N TRP A 191 9.37 10.06 -26.60
CA TRP A 191 8.34 9.70 -25.61
C TRP A 191 7.13 10.66 -25.64
N ASN A 192 5.94 10.07 -25.73
CA ASN A 192 4.70 10.82 -25.56
C ASN A 192 4.37 10.94 -24.06
N VAL A 193 4.71 12.09 -23.48
CA VAL A 193 4.54 12.36 -22.04
C VAL A 193 3.07 12.35 -21.63
N ASP A 194 2.17 12.84 -22.49
CA ASP A 194 0.72 12.85 -22.20
C ASP A 194 0.18 11.42 -22.13
N ARG A 195 0.70 10.52 -22.96
CA ARG A 195 0.38 9.09 -22.92
C ARG A 195 0.94 8.42 -21.68
N LEU A 196 2.17 8.76 -21.24
CA LEU A 196 2.75 8.26 -19.99
C LEU A 196 1.92 8.65 -18.78
N GLN A 197 1.49 9.90 -18.69
CA GLN A 197 0.59 10.34 -17.63
C GLN A 197 -0.73 9.58 -17.66
N GLY A 198 -1.39 9.52 -18.83
CA GLY A 198 -2.65 8.80 -18.98
C GLY A 198 -2.55 7.29 -18.68
N LEU A 199 -1.37 6.69 -18.86
CA LEU A 199 -1.11 5.28 -18.54
C LEU A 199 -0.75 5.09 -17.07
N ALA A 200 -0.01 6.01 -16.45
CA ALA A 200 0.23 6.00 -15.01
C ALA A 200 -1.08 6.17 -14.23
N LEU A 201 -2.00 7.01 -14.72
CA LEU A 201 -3.37 7.15 -14.21
C LEU A 201 -4.26 5.93 -14.48
N ARG A 202 -3.97 5.17 -15.58
CA ARG A 202 -4.68 3.93 -15.95
C ARG A 202 -3.97 2.65 -15.48
N ALA A 203 -2.82 2.73 -14.85
CA ALA A 203 -2.28 1.68 -14.00
C ALA A 203 -3.25 1.38 -12.84
N ASP A 204 -4.34 2.17 -12.84
CA ASP A 204 -5.62 1.81 -12.35
C ASP A 204 -6.02 0.42 -12.89
N VAL A 205 -5.84 -0.57 -11.98
CA VAL A 205 -6.81 -1.63 -11.95
C VAL A 205 -6.97 -2.42 -13.26
N GLY A 206 -5.92 -2.93 -13.78
CA GLY A 206 -6.10 -4.20 -14.49
C GLY A 206 -6.74 -5.18 -13.49
N ALA A 207 -7.71 -5.97 -13.94
CA ALA A 207 -8.42 -6.94 -13.12
C ALA A 207 -7.53 -7.78 -12.17
N THR A 208 -6.26 -7.93 -12.51
CA THR A 208 -5.20 -8.57 -11.75
C THR A 208 -4.85 -7.87 -10.42
N ALA A 209 -4.88 -6.56 -10.37
CA ALA A 209 -4.57 -5.82 -9.14
C ALA A 209 -5.74 -5.91 -8.14
N CYS A 210 -6.98 -5.80 -8.63
CA CYS A 210 -8.18 -6.04 -7.83
C CYS A 210 -8.21 -7.45 -7.26
N ASP A 211 -7.87 -8.45 -8.08
CA ASP A 211 -7.83 -9.83 -7.63
C ASP A 211 -6.74 -10.07 -6.57
N ALA A 212 -5.59 -9.43 -6.69
CA ALA A 212 -4.52 -9.53 -5.70
C ALA A 212 -4.91 -8.91 -4.35
N GLY A 213 -5.58 -7.75 -4.33
CA GLY A 213 -6.07 -7.11 -3.11
C GLY A 213 -7.16 -7.94 -2.44
N LEU A 214 -8.17 -8.36 -3.19
CA LEU A 214 -9.28 -9.19 -2.72
C LEU A 214 -8.79 -10.54 -2.17
N LEU A 215 -7.80 -11.17 -2.79
CA LEU A 215 -7.19 -12.41 -2.30
C LEU A 215 -6.52 -12.23 -0.93
N ASN A 216 -5.95 -11.07 -0.66
CA ASN A 216 -5.29 -10.80 0.62
C ASN A 216 -6.27 -10.66 1.80
N LEU A 217 -7.53 -10.26 1.53
CA LEU A 217 -8.54 -10.02 2.57
C LEU A 217 -9.63 -11.09 2.63
N ARG A 218 -9.58 -12.11 1.76
CA ARG A 218 -10.54 -13.23 1.80
C ARG A 218 -10.28 -14.12 3.02
N PRO A 219 -11.34 -14.75 3.57
CA PRO A 219 -11.18 -15.74 4.64
C PRO A 219 -10.29 -16.90 4.21
N THR A 220 -9.39 -17.33 5.09
CA THR A 220 -8.45 -18.43 4.81
C THR A 220 -9.09 -19.83 4.82
N ASN A 221 -10.41 -19.96 4.96
CA ASN A 221 -11.14 -21.22 5.08
C ASN A 221 -11.62 -21.81 3.74
N GLY A 222 -10.88 -21.61 2.66
CA GLY A 222 -11.03 -22.44 1.47
C GLY A 222 -12.33 -22.29 0.66
N THR A 223 -13.18 -21.30 0.95
CA THR A 223 -14.36 -21.05 0.13
C THR A 223 -13.92 -20.33 -1.14
N ARG A 224 -13.54 -21.10 -2.15
CA ARG A 224 -13.40 -20.61 -3.52
C ARG A 224 -14.77 -20.08 -3.97
N LEU A 225 -14.84 -18.83 -4.36
CA LEU A 225 -15.96 -18.39 -5.18
C LEU A 225 -15.86 -19.15 -6.51
N ALA A 226 -16.93 -19.82 -6.89
CA ALA A 226 -17.04 -20.52 -8.17
C ALA A 226 -16.76 -19.52 -9.30
N GLY A 227 -15.69 -19.74 -10.06
CA GLY A 227 -15.38 -18.94 -11.25
C GLY A 227 -13.92 -18.61 -11.54
N VAL A 228 -12.96 -19.02 -10.71
CA VAL A 228 -11.54 -18.93 -11.10
C VAL A 228 -11.04 -20.33 -11.37
N GLY A 229 -10.75 -20.61 -12.64
CA GLY A 229 -10.33 -21.91 -13.15
C GLY A 229 -9.14 -22.49 -12.40
N GLU A 230 -9.21 -23.78 -12.21
CA GLU A 230 -8.06 -24.61 -12.00
C GLU A 230 -7.16 -24.45 -13.23
N ASP A 231 -5.97 -23.93 -13.05
CA ASP A 231 -4.78 -24.29 -13.84
C ASP A 231 -3.63 -23.37 -13.42
N LEU A 232 -2.73 -23.98 -12.72
CA LEU A 232 -1.29 -23.86 -12.48
C LEU A 232 -0.91 -24.06 -11.02
#